data_48a3f2fe12ac4eaaab6135b87bd931aa
#
_entry.id   48a3f2fe12ac4eaaab6135b87bd931aa
#
_cell.length_a   1.000
_cell.length_b   1.000
_cell.length_c   1.000
_cell.angle_alpha   90.00
_cell.angle_beta   90.00
_cell.angle_gamma   90.00
#
_symmetry.space_group_name_H-M   'P 1'
#
loop_
_entity.id
_entity.type
_entity.pdbx_description
1 polymer ?
#
loop_
_entity_poly.entity_id
_entity_poly.type
_entity_poly.pdbx_seq_one_letter_code
_entity_poly.pdbx_strand_id
1 'polypeptide(L)'
;MKITWLGQAGLLFDNGKVKIMVDPYLSNSVEKVEPLNYRRVPVKEEFLSVSPDVMIFTHDHLDHYDPETAPIFLERKEKRMTVLSPSSVWQKARAFKAHNNVQFNRGTSWTEYGFRFTAVKAEHSDVHAIGVIIEDLMENKVYYITGDTLYNNRIFGDLPEKIDVIFLPINGVGNNMNETDAVRFFRACGARWAVPYHIGMFDGKTTDIFDDENKITLEIYKEREL
;
A
#
# COMPACT_ATOMS: atom_id res chain seq x y z
N MET A 1 -6.79 -1.57 15.29
CA MET A 1 -5.66 -1.11 14.41
C MET A 1 -5.90 0.34 14.01
N LYS A 2 -4.93 1.23 14.25
CA LYS A 2 -4.98 2.60 13.76
C LYS A 2 -4.36 2.67 12.37
N ILE A 3 -5.01 3.35 11.44
CA ILE A 3 -4.55 3.47 10.06
C ILE A 3 -4.50 4.93 9.67
N THR A 4 -3.39 5.34 9.06
CA THR A 4 -3.20 6.67 8.52
C THR A 4 -2.91 6.57 7.03
N TRP A 5 -3.68 7.28 6.22
CA TRP A 5 -3.40 7.45 4.81
C TRP A 5 -2.36 8.56 4.62
N LEU A 6 -1.21 8.24 4.03
CA LEU A 6 -0.10 9.16 3.81
C LEU A 6 -0.22 9.95 2.49
N GLY A 7 -1.32 9.77 1.79
CA GLY A 7 -1.56 10.25 0.44
C GLY A 7 -1.07 9.26 -0.62
N GLN A 8 -1.58 9.37 -1.86
CA GLN A 8 -1.35 8.40 -2.92
C GLN A 8 -1.62 6.98 -2.42
N ALA A 9 -0.68 6.06 -2.61
CA ALA A 9 -0.77 4.68 -2.13
C ALA A 9 -0.26 4.48 -0.70
N GLY A 10 0.32 5.51 -0.07
CA GLY A 10 0.99 5.38 1.22
C GLY A 10 0.04 5.11 2.38
N LEU A 11 0.31 4.06 3.15
CA LEU A 11 -0.45 3.69 4.35
C LEU A 11 0.49 3.42 5.53
N LEU A 12 0.06 3.84 6.72
CA LEU A 12 0.69 3.49 7.99
C LEU A 12 -0.33 2.78 8.87
N PHE A 13 -0.02 1.55 9.27
CA PHE A 13 -0.75 0.76 10.26
C PHE A 13 0.02 0.81 11.58
N ASP A 14 -0.68 1.13 12.67
CA ASP A 14 -0.09 1.23 14.01
C ASP A 14 -1.04 0.60 15.05
N ASN A 15 -0.61 -0.44 15.74
CA ASN A 15 -1.35 -1.03 16.85
C ASN A 15 -0.82 -0.62 18.23
N GLY A 16 0.05 0.41 18.27
CA GLY A 16 0.71 0.90 19.49
C GLY A 16 1.98 0.13 19.86
N LYS A 17 2.25 -1.03 19.24
CA LYS A 17 3.45 -1.85 19.45
C LYS A 17 4.23 -2.06 18.17
N VAL A 18 3.54 -2.24 17.06
CA VAL A 18 4.10 -2.54 15.74
C VAL A 18 3.60 -1.52 14.72
N LYS A 19 4.50 -0.98 13.93
CA LYS A 19 4.22 -0.07 12.83
C LYS A 19 4.56 -0.75 11.50
N ILE A 20 3.56 -0.82 10.61
CA ILE A 20 3.70 -1.35 9.27
C ILE A 20 3.46 -0.20 8.29
N MET A 21 4.42 0.08 7.43
CA MET A 21 4.32 1.13 6.42
C MET A 21 4.32 0.51 5.03
N VAL A 22 3.34 0.92 4.20
CA VAL A 22 3.17 0.41 2.84
C VAL A 22 3.30 1.57 1.87
N ASP A 23 4.12 1.41 0.83
CA ASP A 23 4.32 2.33 -0.29
C ASP A 23 4.42 3.82 0.11
N PRO A 24 5.31 4.21 1.04
CA PRO A 24 5.39 5.58 1.49
C PRO A 24 5.92 6.50 0.37
N TYR A 25 5.02 7.27 -0.23
CA TYR A 25 5.36 8.34 -1.17
C TYR A 25 5.28 9.69 -0.45
N LEU A 26 6.38 10.13 0.16
CA LEU A 26 6.49 11.34 0.98
C LEU A 26 7.46 12.35 0.35
N SER A 27 7.37 12.51 -0.98
CA SER A 27 8.12 13.50 -1.76
C SER A 27 7.28 14.03 -2.93
N ASN A 28 7.89 14.75 -3.85
CA ASN A 28 7.35 15.12 -5.15
C ASN A 28 8.22 14.57 -6.29
N SER A 29 8.80 13.38 -6.14
CA SER A 29 9.70 12.80 -7.14
C SER A 29 9.02 12.60 -8.50
N VAL A 30 7.73 12.26 -8.52
CA VAL A 30 6.95 12.09 -9.76
C VAL A 30 6.85 13.40 -10.53
N GLU A 31 6.60 14.54 -9.88
CA GLU A 31 6.52 15.85 -10.50
C GLU A 31 7.80 16.23 -11.26
N LYS A 32 8.96 15.74 -10.80
CA LYS A 32 10.24 16.01 -11.47
C LYS A 32 10.37 15.32 -12.83
N VAL A 33 9.65 14.23 -13.03
CA VAL A 33 9.64 13.43 -14.27
C VAL A 33 8.39 13.75 -15.10
N GLU A 34 7.27 13.91 -14.44
CA GLU A 34 5.96 14.18 -15.03
C GLU A 34 5.32 15.41 -14.36
N PRO A 35 5.64 16.63 -14.80
CA PRO A 35 5.28 17.88 -14.09
C PRO A 35 3.78 18.13 -13.87
N LEU A 36 2.90 17.42 -14.59
CA LEU A 36 1.46 17.52 -14.41
C LEU A 36 0.94 16.60 -13.29
N ASN A 37 1.78 15.64 -12.85
CA ASN A 37 1.47 14.65 -11.82
C ASN A 37 2.22 15.00 -10.54
N TYR A 38 1.56 15.71 -9.64
CA TYR A 38 2.14 16.20 -8.39
C TYR A 38 1.21 15.95 -7.21
N ARG A 39 1.78 15.83 -6.03
CA ARG A 39 1.00 15.74 -4.79
C ARG A 39 0.19 17.03 -4.58
N ARG A 40 -1.12 16.90 -4.47
CA ARG A 40 -2.02 18.03 -4.19
C ARG A 40 -2.14 18.34 -2.70
N VAL A 41 -1.67 17.40 -1.85
CA VAL A 41 -1.57 17.62 -0.40
C VAL A 41 -0.09 17.65 -0.04
N PRO A 42 0.41 18.73 0.57
CA PRO A 42 1.82 18.85 0.97
C PRO A 42 2.26 17.70 1.88
N VAL A 43 3.52 17.28 1.74
CA VAL A 43 4.13 16.28 2.61
C VAL A 43 4.19 16.80 4.04
N LYS A 44 3.83 15.96 5.00
CA LYS A 44 4.07 16.21 6.43
C LYS A 44 5.34 15.49 6.86
N GLU A 45 6.37 16.27 7.17
CA GLU A 45 7.71 15.78 7.54
C GLU A 45 7.70 14.86 8.78
N GLU A 46 6.72 15.01 9.66
CA GLU A 46 6.58 14.14 10.84
C GLU A 46 6.51 12.65 10.47
N PHE A 47 5.90 12.31 9.32
CA PHE A 47 5.83 10.92 8.85
C PHE A 47 7.16 10.39 8.32
N LEU A 48 8.07 11.27 7.90
CA LEU A 48 9.44 10.88 7.57
C LEU A 48 10.24 10.47 8.82
N SER A 49 9.81 10.86 10.02
CA SER A 49 10.45 10.50 11.28
C SER A 49 9.91 9.21 11.90
N VAL A 50 8.85 8.62 11.35
CA VAL A 50 8.30 7.33 11.81
C VAL A 50 9.37 6.25 11.67
N SER A 51 9.43 5.34 12.66
CA SER A 51 10.33 4.18 12.65
C SER A 51 9.47 2.90 12.51
N PRO A 52 9.23 2.41 11.27
CA PRO A 52 8.44 1.20 11.06
C PRO A 52 9.20 -0.05 11.53
N ASP A 53 8.45 -1.09 11.91
CA ASP A 53 8.95 -2.44 12.16
C ASP A 53 8.98 -3.24 10.85
N VAL A 54 7.98 -3.03 10.02
CA VAL A 54 7.85 -3.64 8.70
C VAL A 54 7.57 -2.56 7.66
N MET A 55 8.32 -2.59 6.57
CA MET A 55 8.08 -1.77 5.38
C MET A 55 7.74 -2.67 4.22
N ILE A 56 6.70 -2.32 3.48
CA ILE A 56 6.22 -3.08 2.34
C ILE A 56 6.21 -2.19 1.11
N PHE A 57 6.75 -2.67 0.01
CA PHE A 57 6.60 -2.06 -1.30
C PHE A 57 5.84 -3.01 -2.20
N THR A 58 4.80 -2.51 -2.90
CA THR A 58 3.98 -3.34 -3.77
C THR A 58 4.56 -3.49 -5.16
N HIS A 59 5.24 -2.49 -5.68
CA HIS A 59 5.88 -2.49 -7.01
C HIS A 59 6.85 -1.31 -7.19
N ASP A 60 7.46 -1.18 -8.39
CA ASP A 60 8.60 -0.32 -8.68
C ASP A 60 8.24 0.98 -9.41
N HIS A 61 7.06 1.53 -9.20
CA HIS A 61 6.75 2.88 -9.69
C HIS A 61 7.18 3.95 -8.68
N LEU A 62 7.41 5.19 -9.19
CA LEU A 62 7.98 6.29 -8.40
C LEU A 62 7.10 6.73 -7.23
N ASP A 63 5.79 6.58 -7.33
CA ASP A 63 4.83 6.91 -6.28
C ASP A 63 4.56 5.76 -5.29
N HIS A 64 5.32 4.66 -5.41
CA HIS A 64 5.34 3.50 -4.49
C HIS A 64 6.74 3.26 -3.94
N TYR A 65 7.72 2.89 -4.77
CA TYR A 65 9.14 2.88 -4.40
C TYR A 65 9.76 4.24 -4.73
N ASP A 66 9.43 5.23 -3.93
CA ASP A 66 9.87 6.61 -4.11
C ASP A 66 11.38 6.75 -3.90
N PRO A 67 12.16 7.18 -4.91
CA PRO A 67 13.61 7.30 -4.81
C PRO A 67 14.09 8.39 -3.83
N GLU A 68 13.22 9.27 -3.37
CA GLU A 68 13.53 10.30 -2.37
C GLU A 68 13.10 9.87 -0.97
N THR A 69 11.97 9.19 -0.83
CA THR A 69 11.47 8.72 0.47
C THR A 69 12.12 7.41 0.91
N ALA A 70 12.27 6.42 0.01
CA ALA A 70 12.76 5.10 0.38
C ALA A 70 14.16 5.14 1.04
N PRO A 71 15.16 5.91 0.53
CA PRO A 71 16.47 6.02 1.20
C PRO A 71 16.38 6.58 2.62
N ILE A 72 15.47 7.53 2.90
CA ILE A 72 15.31 8.12 4.25
C ILE A 72 15.04 7.03 5.29
N PHE A 73 14.30 6.00 4.93
CA PHE A 73 14.01 4.87 5.81
C PHE A 73 15.07 3.77 5.73
N LEU A 74 15.51 3.42 4.50
CA LEU A 74 16.38 2.28 4.25
C LEU A 74 17.86 2.51 4.67
N GLU A 75 18.30 3.75 4.82
CA GLU A 75 19.64 4.10 5.30
C GLU A 75 19.76 4.13 6.83
N ARG A 76 18.62 4.13 7.55
CA ARG A 76 18.62 4.17 9.01
C ARG A 76 19.24 2.90 9.60
N LYS A 77 19.99 3.07 10.69
CA LYS A 77 20.68 1.97 11.37
C LYS A 77 20.25 1.81 12.82
N GLU A 78 19.48 2.75 13.34
CA GLU A 78 19.05 2.79 14.75
C GLU A 78 18.13 1.63 15.11
N LYS A 79 17.31 1.20 14.14
CA LYS A 79 16.39 0.08 14.29
C LYS A 79 16.39 -0.75 13.01
N ARG A 80 16.66 -2.04 13.16
CA ARG A 80 16.51 -2.99 12.05
C ARG A 80 15.02 -3.25 11.82
N MET A 81 14.55 -3.06 10.59
CA MET A 81 13.19 -3.40 10.16
C MET A 81 13.21 -4.55 9.15
N THR A 82 12.06 -5.17 8.92
CA THR A 82 11.84 -6.10 7.81
C THR A 82 11.28 -5.34 6.61
N VAL A 83 11.89 -5.53 5.45
CA VAL A 83 11.46 -4.94 4.17
C VAL A 83 10.94 -6.05 3.28
N LEU A 84 9.63 -6.03 3.00
CA LEU A 84 8.96 -6.98 2.12
C LEU A 84 8.74 -6.31 0.76
N SER A 85 9.30 -6.87 -0.31
CA SER A 85 9.19 -6.26 -1.63
C SER A 85 9.32 -7.27 -2.77
N PRO A 86 8.58 -7.08 -3.89
CA PRO A 86 8.70 -7.94 -5.06
C PRO A 86 10.08 -7.80 -5.73
N SER A 87 10.38 -8.70 -6.65
CA SER A 87 11.68 -8.76 -7.33
C SER A 87 12.12 -7.45 -7.95
N SER A 88 11.22 -6.67 -8.51
CA SER A 88 11.51 -5.36 -9.14
C SER A 88 12.06 -4.34 -8.14
N VAL A 89 11.54 -4.30 -6.93
CA VAL A 89 11.97 -3.41 -5.84
C VAL A 89 13.11 -4.04 -5.04
N TRP A 90 13.03 -5.34 -4.76
CA TRP A 90 14.00 -6.04 -3.90
C TRP A 90 15.45 -5.86 -4.37
N GLN A 91 15.69 -5.85 -5.68
CA GLN A 91 17.04 -5.62 -6.24
C GLN A 91 17.63 -4.27 -5.79
N LYS A 92 16.80 -3.25 -5.64
CA LYS A 92 17.18 -1.90 -5.19
C LYS A 92 17.25 -1.81 -3.67
N ALA A 93 16.21 -2.28 -2.96
CA ALA A 93 16.12 -2.20 -1.52
C ALA A 93 17.23 -2.99 -0.79
N ARG A 94 17.64 -4.15 -1.32
CA ARG A 94 18.71 -4.96 -0.73
C ARG A 94 20.10 -4.30 -0.75
N ALA A 95 20.29 -3.24 -1.53
CA ALA A 95 21.53 -2.47 -1.52
C ALA A 95 21.73 -1.75 -0.18
N PHE A 96 20.64 -1.43 0.52
CA PHE A 96 20.62 -0.89 1.87
C PHE A 96 20.73 -2.03 2.88
N LYS A 97 21.96 -2.34 3.31
CA LYS A 97 22.30 -3.53 4.10
C LYS A 97 21.84 -3.51 5.57
N ALA A 98 21.23 -2.40 6.02
CA ALA A 98 20.87 -2.21 7.43
C ALA A 98 19.67 -3.06 7.87
N HIS A 99 18.88 -3.58 6.94
CA HIS A 99 17.58 -4.19 7.19
C HIS A 99 17.49 -5.66 6.75
N ASN A 100 16.41 -6.34 7.18
CA ASN A 100 16.08 -7.68 6.72
C ASN A 100 15.28 -7.58 5.42
N ASN A 101 15.92 -7.72 4.26
CA ASN A 101 15.29 -7.58 2.96
C ASN A 101 14.77 -8.94 2.47
N VAL A 102 13.47 -9.11 2.44
CA VAL A 102 12.76 -10.32 1.99
C VAL A 102 12.27 -10.12 0.55
N GLN A 103 12.64 -11.02 -0.34
CA GLN A 103 12.06 -11.06 -1.68
C GLN A 103 10.65 -11.64 -1.60
N PHE A 104 9.66 -10.75 -1.71
CA PHE A 104 8.27 -11.02 -1.38
C PHE A 104 7.41 -11.00 -2.65
N ASN A 105 7.51 -12.08 -3.43
CA ASN A 105 6.75 -12.26 -4.66
C ASN A 105 5.42 -12.96 -4.39
N ARG A 106 4.48 -12.89 -5.33
CA ARG A 106 3.21 -13.63 -5.30
C ARG A 106 3.40 -15.05 -4.77
N GLY A 107 2.57 -15.44 -3.81
CA GLY A 107 2.60 -16.74 -3.14
C GLY A 107 3.61 -16.85 -1.98
N THR A 108 4.41 -15.79 -1.72
CA THR A 108 5.26 -15.74 -0.53
C THR A 108 4.45 -15.32 0.69
N SER A 109 4.66 -15.98 1.82
CA SER A 109 4.13 -15.57 3.13
C SER A 109 5.27 -15.31 4.10
N TRP A 110 5.12 -14.31 4.94
CA TRP A 110 6.06 -13.92 6.00
C TRP A 110 5.29 -13.68 7.30
N THR A 111 5.76 -14.22 8.42
CA THR A 111 5.10 -14.04 9.71
C THR A 111 6.06 -13.42 10.71
N GLU A 112 5.71 -12.26 11.27
CA GLU A 112 6.52 -11.54 12.23
C GLU A 112 5.63 -10.63 13.10
N TYR A 113 6.01 -10.37 14.34
CA TYR A 113 5.33 -9.47 15.29
C TYR A 113 3.84 -9.76 15.51
N GLY A 114 3.37 -11.00 15.30
CA GLY A 114 1.96 -11.34 15.41
C GLY A 114 1.13 -11.04 14.16
N PHE A 115 1.79 -10.68 13.05
CA PHE A 115 1.18 -10.49 11.75
C PHE A 115 1.66 -11.55 10.76
N ARG A 116 0.75 -11.98 9.87
CA ARG A 116 1.09 -12.74 8.68
C ARG A 116 0.85 -11.87 7.45
N PHE A 117 1.86 -11.74 6.63
CA PHE A 117 1.85 -11.05 5.35
C PHE A 117 1.84 -12.08 4.24
N THR A 118 0.98 -11.92 3.24
CA THR A 118 0.95 -12.80 2.06
C THR A 118 0.89 -11.96 0.80
N ALA A 119 1.84 -12.20 -0.11
CA ALA A 119 1.85 -11.55 -1.41
C ALA A 119 0.88 -12.26 -2.36
N VAL A 120 -0.05 -11.51 -2.93
CA VAL A 120 -1.06 -11.98 -3.88
C VAL A 120 -0.87 -11.34 -5.24
N LYS A 121 -1.55 -11.86 -6.27
CA LYS A 121 -1.50 -11.29 -7.63
C LYS A 121 -2.00 -9.86 -7.66
N ALA A 122 -1.27 -9.00 -8.37
CA ALA A 122 -1.78 -7.76 -8.96
C ALA A 122 -1.69 -7.85 -10.50
N GLU A 123 -2.51 -7.08 -11.20
CA GLU A 123 -2.48 -6.99 -12.67
C GLU A 123 -2.06 -5.58 -13.06
N HIS A 124 -0.77 -5.41 -13.28
CA HIS A 124 -0.18 -4.08 -13.46
C HIS A 124 0.95 -4.11 -14.50
N SER A 125 1.49 -2.93 -14.88
CA SER A 125 2.59 -2.82 -15.85
C SER A 125 3.92 -3.34 -15.31
N ASP A 126 4.19 -3.22 -14.01
CA ASP A 126 5.26 -3.99 -13.37
C ASP A 126 4.80 -5.45 -13.24
N VAL A 127 5.44 -6.36 -13.98
CA VAL A 127 5.11 -7.80 -14.00
C VAL A 127 5.33 -8.49 -12.64
N HIS A 128 6.06 -7.86 -11.73
CA HIS A 128 6.31 -8.32 -10.38
C HIS A 128 5.41 -7.66 -9.34
N ALA A 129 4.52 -6.74 -9.74
CA ALA A 129 3.60 -6.07 -8.84
C ALA A 129 2.77 -7.09 -8.03
N ILE A 130 2.54 -6.75 -6.77
CA ILE A 130 1.80 -7.57 -5.82
C ILE A 130 0.72 -6.77 -5.11
N GLY A 131 -0.37 -7.45 -4.75
CA GLY A 131 -1.18 -7.05 -3.62
C GLY A 131 -0.65 -7.70 -2.34
N VAL A 132 -1.07 -7.21 -1.18
CA VAL A 132 -0.63 -7.70 0.11
C VAL A 132 -1.81 -7.95 1.04
N ILE A 133 -1.92 -9.17 1.55
CA ILE A 133 -2.81 -9.51 2.67
C ILE A 133 -2.01 -9.32 3.96
N ILE A 134 -2.57 -8.57 4.90
CA ILE A 134 -2.04 -8.40 6.26
C ILE A 134 -3.06 -9.01 7.22
N GLU A 135 -2.70 -10.11 7.85
CA GLU A 135 -3.52 -10.77 8.86
C GLU A 135 -2.97 -10.40 10.25
N ASP A 136 -3.76 -9.68 11.03
CA ASP A 136 -3.51 -9.51 12.45
C ASP A 136 -3.97 -10.78 13.18
N LEU A 137 -3.01 -11.60 13.60
CA LEU A 137 -3.27 -12.91 14.22
C LEU A 137 -3.79 -12.78 15.66
N MET A 138 -3.63 -11.61 16.28
CA MET A 138 -4.12 -11.35 17.64
C MET A 138 -5.58 -10.89 17.64
N GLU A 139 -5.92 -9.98 16.72
CA GLU A 139 -7.26 -9.41 16.57
C GLU A 139 -8.14 -10.20 15.60
N ASN A 140 -7.58 -11.20 14.91
CA ASN A 140 -8.25 -11.97 13.86
C ASN A 140 -8.88 -11.07 12.78
N LYS A 141 -8.16 -10.01 12.40
CA LYS A 141 -8.53 -9.08 11.35
C LYS A 141 -7.67 -9.25 10.11
N VAL A 142 -8.29 -9.13 8.95
CA VAL A 142 -7.65 -9.30 7.65
C VAL A 142 -7.79 -8.03 6.83
N TYR A 143 -6.67 -7.44 6.47
CA TYR A 143 -6.56 -6.26 5.62
C TYR A 143 -5.98 -6.69 4.26
N TYR A 144 -6.58 -6.20 3.18
CA TYR A 144 -6.08 -6.43 1.83
C TYR A 144 -5.72 -5.10 1.19
N ILE A 145 -4.46 -4.88 0.89
CA ILE A 145 -3.96 -3.78 0.08
C ILE A 145 -3.74 -4.32 -1.33
N THR A 146 -4.52 -3.85 -2.30
CA THR A 146 -4.43 -4.39 -3.66
C THR A 146 -3.11 -4.04 -4.36
N GLY A 147 -2.43 -2.97 -3.90
CA GLY A 147 -1.44 -2.27 -4.71
C GLY A 147 -2.13 -1.67 -5.95
N ASP A 148 -1.34 -1.28 -6.92
CA ASP A 148 -1.83 -0.86 -8.22
C ASP A 148 -2.25 -2.07 -9.04
N THR A 149 -3.49 -2.07 -9.51
CA THR A 149 -4.02 -3.21 -10.27
C THR A 149 -5.23 -2.83 -11.13
N LEU A 150 -5.35 -3.50 -12.27
CA LEU A 150 -6.59 -3.60 -13.03
C LEU A 150 -7.50 -4.68 -12.41
N TYR A 151 -8.78 -4.62 -12.72
CA TYR A 151 -9.72 -5.70 -12.42
C TYR A 151 -9.31 -6.98 -13.17
N ASN A 152 -9.03 -8.06 -12.44
CA ASN A 152 -8.76 -9.36 -13.03
C ASN A 152 -9.28 -10.48 -12.12
N ASN A 153 -10.15 -11.35 -12.64
CA ASN A 153 -10.75 -12.46 -11.88
C ASN A 153 -9.71 -13.45 -11.32
N ARG A 154 -8.52 -13.54 -11.92
CA ARG A 154 -7.45 -14.43 -11.45
C ARG A 154 -6.87 -14.01 -10.10
N ILE A 155 -7.11 -12.77 -9.68
CA ILE A 155 -6.70 -12.27 -8.36
C ILE A 155 -7.45 -13.01 -7.25
N PHE A 156 -8.75 -13.27 -7.46
CA PHE A 156 -9.60 -13.88 -6.44
C PHE A 156 -9.14 -15.27 -6.00
N GLY A 157 -8.40 -15.99 -6.86
CA GLY A 157 -7.83 -17.29 -6.52
C GLY A 157 -6.70 -17.26 -5.48
N ASP A 158 -6.14 -16.07 -5.20
CA ASP A 158 -5.09 -15.89 -4.20
C ASP A 158 -5.65 -15.33 -2.87
N LEU A 159 -6.91 -14.87 -2.84
CA LEU A 159 -7.48 -14.18 -1.69
C LEU A 159 -7.98 -15.16 -0.63
N PRO A 160 -7.89 -14.81 0.66
CA PRO A 160 -8.51 -15.57 1.74
C PRO A 160 -10.05 -15.44 1.69
N GLU A 161 -10.74 -16.39 2.32
CA GLU A 161 -12.21 -16.37 2.42
C GLU A 161 -12.77 -15.14 3.18
N LYS A 162 -11.99 -14.62 4.12
CA LYS A 162 -12.36 -13.47 4.94
C LYS A 162 -11.44 -12.31 4.66
N ILE A 163 -12.02 -11.16 4.31
CA ILE A 163 -11.34 -9.86 4.24
C ILE A 163 -12.19 -8.85 4.99
N ASP A 164 -11.64 -8.26 6.06
CA ASP A 164 -12.37 -7.28 6.83
C ASP A 164 -12.33 -5.90 6.18
N VAL A 165 -11.16 -5.49 5.65
CA VAL A 165 -10.99 -4.20 5.00
C VAL A 165 -10.12 -4.35 3.76
N ILE A 166 -10.57 -3.82 2.63
CA ILE A 166 -9.77 -3.72 1.40
C ILE A 166 -9.39 -2.27 1.12
N PHE A 167 -8.14 -2.04 0.73
CA PHE A 167 -7.62 -0.77 0.22
C PHE A 167 -7.37 -0.93 -1.28
N LEU A 168 -7.98 -0.06 -2.11
CA LEU A 168 -7.96 -0.23 -3.55
C LEU A 168 -7.88 1.11 -4.30
N PRO A 169 -7.12 1.16 -5.44
CA PRO A 169 -7.01 2.34 -6.25
C PRO A 169 -8.34 2.62 -6.97
N ILE A 170 -8.63 3.91 -7.18
CA ILE A 170 -9.83 4.37 -7.91
C ILE A 170 -9.52 5.44 -8.95
N ASN A 171 -8.24 5.71 -9.21
CA ASN A 171 -7.82 6.80 -10.11
C ASN A 171 -8.08 6.52 -11.60
N GLY A 172 -8.10 5.25 -12.02
CA GLY A 172 -8.31 4.85 -13.42
C GLY A 172 -7.15 5.22 -14.36
N VAL A 173 -5.96 5.46 -13.82
CA VAL A 173 -4.76 5.88 -14.56
C VAL A 173 -3.62 4.90 -14.29
N GLY A 174 -2.72 4.73 -15.26
CA GLY A 174 -1.50 3.92 -15.07
C GLY A 174 -1.76 2.41 -14.88
N ASN A 175 -2.77 1.86 -15.54
CA ASN A 175 -3.22 0.46 -15.35
C ASN A 175 -3.78 0.19 -13.95
N ASN A 176 -4.56 1.14 -13.44
CA ASN A 176 -5.35 1.01 -12.23
C ASN A 176 -6.85 0.92 -12.51
N MET A 177 -7.58 0.33 -11.58
CA MET A 177 -9.03 0.37 -11.60
C MET A 177 -9.54 1.82 -11.53
N ASN A 178 -10.56 2.13 -12.33
CA ASN A 178 -11.39 3.30 -12.10
C ASN A 178 -12.40 3.02 -10.98
N GLU A 179 -13.17 4.03 -10.59
CA GLU A 179 -14.17 3.92 -9.53
C GLU A 179 -15.19 2.80 -9.76
N THR A 180 -15.65 2.61 -11.00
CA THR A 180 -16.62 1.58 -11.36
C THR A 180 -16.03 0.17 -11.23
N ASP A 181 -14.84 -0.04 -11.76
CA ASP A 181 -14.17 -1.34 -11.65
C ASP A 181 -13.75 -1.64 -10.21
N ALA A 182 -13.38 -0.62 -9.44
CA ALA A 182 -13.06 -0.77 -8.03
C ALA A 182 -14.27 -1.22 -7.20
N VAL A 183 -15.46 -0.63 -7.42
CA VAL A 183 -16.71 -1.09 -6.77
C VAL A 183 -17.04 -2.53 -7.15
N ARG A 184 -16.90 -2.89 -8.43
CA ARG A 184 -17.13 -4.27 -8.91
C ARG A 184 -16.13 -5.25 -8.26
N PHE A 185 -14.85 -4.86 -8.16
CA PHE A 185 -13.82 -5.67 -7.53
C PHE A 185 -14.09 -5.88 -6.05
N PHE A 186 -14.42 -4.82 -5.33
CA PHE A 186 -14.79 -4.86 -3.92
C PHE A 186 -15.92 -5.84 -3.65
N ARG A 187 -17.02 -5.73 -4.42
CA ARG A 187 -18.19 -6.62 -4.28
C ARG A 187 -17.84 -8.06 -4.63
N ALA A 188 -17.01 -8.29 -5.64
CA ALA A 188 -16.62 -9.63 -6.08
C ALA A 188 -15.64 -10.33 -5.13
N CYS A 189 -14.75 -9.59 -4.47
CA CYS A 189 -13.81 -10.19 -3.50
C CYS A 189 -14.42 -10.51 -2.14
N GLY A 190 -15.64 -10.02 -1.85
CA GLY A 190 -16.36 -10.31 -0.61
C GLY A 190 -15.79 -9.63 0.63
N ALA A 191 -14.97 -8.60 0.48
CA ALA A 191 -14.49 -7.82 1.61
C ALA A 191 -15.65 -7.10 2.32
N ARG A 192 -15.54 -6.94 3.63
CA ARG A 192 -16.60 -6.31 4.43
C ARG A 192 -16.66 -4.80 4.25
N TRP A 193 -15.49 -4.12 4.20
CA TRP A 193 -15.36 -2.68 4.09
C TRP A 193 -14.34 -2.32 3.00
N ALA A 194 -14.61 -1.25 2.27
CA ALA A 194 -13.73 -0.71 1.25
C ALA A 194 -13.16 0.65 1.66
N VAL A 195 -11.85 0.81 1.52
CA VAL A 195 -11.15 2.08 1.62
C VAL A 195 -10.63 2.45 0.23
N PRO A 196 -11.35 3.30 -0.52
CA PRO A 196 -10.84 3.83 -1.78
C PRO A 196 -9.70 4.80 -1.51
N TYR A 197 -8.61 4.68 -2.27
CA TYR A 197 -7.42 5.53 -2.13
C TYR A 197 -6.70 5.70 -3.47
N HIS A 198 -5.44 6.07 -3.48
CA HIS A 198 -4.60 6.26 -4.66
C HIS A 198 -5.17 7.30 -5.64
N ILE A 199 -5.50 8.47 -5.12
CA ILE A 199 -6.01 9.63 -5.85
C ILE A 199 -5.31 10.91 -5.39
N GLY A 200 -5.55 12.00 -6.09
CA GLY A 200 -5.09 13.33 -5.70
C GLY A 200 -3.69 13.69 -6.22
N MET A 201 -3.18 12.94 -7.22
CA MET A 201 -1.96 13.28 -7.94
C MET A 201 -2.26 13.65 -9.40
N PHE A 202 -3.02 12.83 -10.12
CA PHE A 202 -3.30 13.05 -11.54
C PHE A 202 -4.39 14.11 -11.78
N ASP A 203 -5.35 14.20 -10.88
CA ASP A 203 -6.49 15.10 -10.99
C ASP A 203 -7.02 15.55 -9.61
N GLY A 204 -8.12 16.29 -9.60
CA GLY A 204 -8.78 16.74 -8.37
C GLY A 204 -9.86 15.79 -7.84
N LYS A 205 -9.90 14.53 -8.27
CA LYS A 205 -10.88 13.55 -7.78
C LYS A 205 -10.72 13.32 -6.27
N THR A 206 -11.85 13.03 -5.64
CA THR A 206 -11.92 12.64 -4.22
C THR A 206 -12.48 11.24 -4.09
N THR A 207 -12.41 10.65 -2.90
CA THR A 207 -12.97 9.31 -2.64
C THR A 207 -14.50 9.26 -2.74
N ASP A 208 -15.18 10.42 -2.90
CA ASP A 208 -16.64 10.48 -3.03
C ASP A 208 -17.17 9.79 -4.28
N ILE A 209 -16.32 9.69 -5.33
CA ILE A 209 -16.68 8.98 -6.57
C ILE A 209 -16.86 7.46 -6.38
N PHE A 210 -16.33 6.87 -5.31
CA PHE A 210 -16.55 5.46 -4.98
C PHE A 210 -17.92 5.31 -4.32
N ASP A 211 -18.90 4.79 -5.07
CA ASP A 211 -20.29 4.68 -4.64
C ASP A 211 -20.61 3.27 -4.12
N ASP A 212 -20.41 3.08 -2.81
CA ASP A 212 -20.82 1.89 -2.08
C ASP A 212 -21.11 2.22 -0.61
N GLU A 213 -22.13 1.59 -0.03
CA GLU A 213 -22.56 1.83 1.36
C GLU A 213 -21.54 1.35 2.40
N ASN A 214 -20.69 0.37 2.03
CA ASN A 214 -19.62 -0.16 2.89
C ASN A 214 -18.29 0.58 2.67
N LYS A 215 -18.32 1.80 2.13
CA LYS A 215 -17.17 2.65 2.00
C LYS A 215 -16.72 3.22 3.34
N ILE A 216 -15.42 3.17 3.59
CA ILE A 216 -14.74 3.92 4.65
C ILE A 216 -13.89 5.00 4.00
N THR A 217 -14.13 6.26 4.31
CA THR A 217 -13.31 7.38 3.86
C THR A 217 -12.20 7.66 4.87
N LEU A 218 -10.95 7.66 4.41
CA LEU A 218 -9.81 8.17 5.18
C LEU A 218 -9.51 9.61 4.76
N GLU A 219 -9.15 10.42 5.73
CA GLU A 219 -8.56 11.73 5.48
C GLU A 219 -7.04 11.61 5.50
N ILE A 220 -6.37 12.26 4.54
CA ILE A 220 -4.90 12.23 4.47
C ILE A 220 -4.30 12.79 5.77
N TYR A 221 -3.34 12.05 6.33
CA TYR A 221 -2.62 12.35 7.57
C TYR A 221 -3.49 12.38 8.84
N LYS A 222 -4.71 11.86 8.79
CA LYS A 222 -5.51 11.64 9.98
C LYS A 222 -5.59 10.15 10.31
N GLU A 223 -5.35 9.86 11.56
CA GLU A 223 -5.46 8.51 12.11
C GLU A 223 -6.93 8.11 12.22
N ARG A 224 -7.26 6.89 11.81
CA ARG A 224 -8.58 6.28 11.99
C ARG A 224 -8.43 4.85 12.49
N GLU A 225 -9.19 4.50 13.51
CA GLU A 225 -9.26 3.13 14.01
C GLU A 225 -10.21 2.28 13.16
N LEU A 226 -9.72 1.13 12.68
CA LEU A 226 -10.43 0.16 11.85
C LEU A 226 -10.28 -1.25 12.41
#